data_85b15008e2e7c4c54b0742e04e546780
#
_entry.id   85b15008e2e7c4c54b0742e04e546780
#
_cell.length_a   1.000
_cell.length_b   1.000
_cell.length_c   1.000
_cell.angle_alpha   90.00
_cell.angle_beta   90.00
_cell.angle_gamma   90.00
#
_symmetry.space_group_name_H-M   'P 1'
#
loop_
_entity.id
_entity.type
_entity.pdbx_description
1 polymer ?
#
loop_
_entity_poly.entity_id
_entity_poly.type
_entity_poly.pdbx_seq_one_letter_code
_entity_poly.pdbx_strand_id
1 'polypeptide(L)'
;MGLFDRFFKGPEIDTAKSEANAKKMRALFDSVVENGADYRLIFGYTEDVSRFNYGFVHGSKTKIGNLIVGWNETGETIVVVPTVPDLSGCGTPTVYRRSEILKAYRNKYPTDAFVIYPDRKGYLAINAYDWLDDEKLYVYVSQEQELAAFTDFFTNRFTKK
;
A
#
# COMPACT_ATOMS: atom_id res chain seq x y z
N MET A 1 -2.71 -16.93 29.91
CA MET A 1 -1.90 -15.71 29.71
C MET A 1 -2.43 -14.59 30.58
N GLY A 2 -1.58 -14.04 31.45
CA GLY A 2 -1.95 -12.96 32.34
C GLY A 2 -2.03 -11.62 31.61
N LEU A 3 -2.69 -10.66 32.24
CA LEU A 3 -2.81 -9.29 31.78
C LEU A 3 -1.44 -8.67 31.48
N PHE A 4 -0.40 -9.14 32.13
CA PHE A 4 0.98 -8.68 31.99
C PHE A 4 1.58 -9.04 30.63
N ASP A 5 1.23 -10.18 30.07
CA ASP A 5 1.72 -10.62 28.77
C ASP A 5 1.16 -9.77 27.62
N ARG A 6 -0.05 -9.23 27.78
CA ARG A 6 -0.66 -8.31 26.81
C ARG A 6 0.06 -6.97 26.74
N PHE A 7 0.62 -6.50 27.85
CA PHE A 7 1.33 -5.22 27.90
C PHE A 7 2.68 -5.27 27.20
N PHE A 8 3.34 -6.43 27.20
CA PHE A 8 4.72 -6.55 26.71
C PHE A 8 4.84 -7.21 25.33
N LYS A 9 3.79 -7.88 24.86
CA LYS A 9 3.80 -8.56 23.55
C LYS A 9 3.14 -7.77 22.41
N GLY A 10 2.60 -6.59 22.70
CA GLY A 10 1.85 -5.83 21.74
C GLY A 10 0.49 -6.47 21.41
N PRO A 11 -0.28 -5.88 20.50
CA PRO A 11 -1.58 -6.41 20.13
C PRO A 11 -1.47 -7.77 19.44
N GLU A 12 -2.39 -8.68 19.78
CA GLU A 12 -2.47 -9.98 19.10
C GLU A 12 -3.00 -9.79 17.68
N ILE A 13 -2.24 -10.28 16.73
CA ILE A 13 -2.63 -10.26 15.33
C ILE A 13 -3.35 -11.55 14.99
N ASP A 14 -4.53 -11.43 14.39
CA ASP A 14 -5.25 -12.58 13.83
C ASP A 14 -4.54 -13.00 12.53
N THR A 15 -3.64 -13.97 12.66
CA THR A 15 -2.80 -14.44 11.55
C THR A 15 -3.64 -15.01 10.41
N ALA A 16 -4.69 -15.79 10.75
CA ALA A 16 -5.55 -16.39 9.72
C ALA A 16 -6.26 -15.31 8.90
N LYS A 17 -6.76 -14.28 9.54
CA LYS A 17 -7.41 -13.15 8.88
C LYS A 17 -6.43 -12.36 8.01
N SER A 18 -5.24 -12.11 8.55
CA SER A 18 -4.17 -11.41 7.82
C SER A 18 -3.78 -12.19 6.56
N GLU A 19 -3.58 -13.50 6.66
CA GLU A 19 -3.24 -14.34 5.53
C GLU A 19 -4.36 -14.40 4.49
N ALA A 20 -5.61 -14.50 4.94
CA ALA A 20 -6.77 -14.49 4.05
C ALA A 20 -6.85 -13.17 3.27
N ASN A 21 -6.62 -12.05 3.94
CA ASN A 21 -6.62 -10.74 3.30
C ASN A 21 -5.43 -10.57 2.34
N ALA A 22 -4.26 -11.08 2.69
CA ALA A 22 -3.11 -11.06 1.79
C ALA A 22 -3.41 -11.83 0.49
N LYS A 23 -4.11 -12.96 0.58
CA LYS A 23 -4.53 -13.72 -0.60
C LYS A 23 -5.55 -12.95 -1.44
N LYS A 24 -6.48 -12.26 -0.80
CA LYS A 24 -7.46 -11.41 -1.50
C LYS A 24 -6.78 -10.25 -2.21
N MET A 25 -5.80 -9.61 -1.56
CA MET A 25 -5.02 -8.55 -2.17
C MET A 25 -4.30 -9.07 -3.43
N ARG A 26 -3.68 -10.24 -3.33
CA ARG A 26 -3.00 -10.88 -4.47
C ARG A 26 -3.98 -11.15 -5.60
N ALA A 27 -5.13 -11.70 -5.31
CA ALA A 27 -6.13 -12.01 -6.31
C ALA A 27 -6.66 -10.76 -7.03
N LEU A 28 -6.95 -9.70 -6.27
CA LEU A 28 -7.38 -8.42 -6.84
C LEU A 28 -6.30 -7.81 -7.73
N PHE A 29 -5.06 -7.78 -7.25
CA PHE A 29 -3.94 -7.22 -7.99
C PHE A 29 -3.74 -7.97 -9.31
N ASP A 30 -3.69 -9.29 -9.24
CA ASP A 30 -3.47 -10.12 -10.44
C ASP A 30 -4.60 -10.02 -11.44
N SER A 31 -5.82 -9.68 -11.00
CA SER A 31 -6.97 -9.54 -11.87
C SER A 31 -6.93 -8.28 -12.73
N VAL A 32 -6.18 -7.24 -12.33
CA VAL A 32 -6.14 -5.95 -13.01
C VAL A 32 -4.75 -5.54 -13.50
N VAL A 33 -3.69 -6.23 -13.06
CA VAL A 33 -2.31 -5.90 -13.43
C VAL A 33 -1.73 -7.00 -14.30
N GLU A 34 -1.26 -6.63 -15.47
CA GLU A 34 -0.58 -7.56 -16.38
C GLU A 34 0.72 -8.03 -15.73
N ASN A 35 0.96 -9.36 -15.78
CA ASN A 35 2.12 -9.99 -15.14
C ASN A 35 2.19 -9.72 -13.62
N GLY A 36 1.04 -9.70 -12.96
CA GLY A 36 0.94 -9.41 -11.53
C GLY A 36 1.84 -10.30 -10.65
N ALA A 37 2.08 -11.54 -11.07
CA ALA A 37 2.93 -12.48 -10.34
C ALA A 37 4.39 -12.01 -10.22
N ASP A 38 4.84 -11.10 -11.09
CA ASP A 38 6.19 -10.54 -11.04
C ASP A 38 6.36 -9.47 -9.96
N TYR A 39 5.27 -9.10 -9.29
CA TYR A 39 5.25 -8.05 -8.28
C TYR A 39 5.10 -8.62 -6.87
N ARG A 40 5.85 -8.06 -5.94
CA ARG A 40 5.60 -8.25 -4.51
C ARG A 40 4.60 -7.21 -4.07
N LEU A 41 3.83 -7.48 -3.02
CA LEU A 41 2.73 -6.61 -2.60
C LEU A 41 2.88 -6.18 -1.15
N ILE A 42 2.48 -4.93 -0.90
CA ILE A 42 2.15 -4.44 0.44
C ILE A 42 0.80 -3.73 0.39
N PHE A 43 0.19 -3.57 1.55
CA PHE A 43 -0.92 -2.66 1.74
C PHE A 43 -0.38 -1.29 2.13
N GLY A 44 -0.95 -0.25 1.52
CA GLY A 44 -0.69 1.13 1.89
C GLY A 44 -1.97 1.94 1.83
N TYR A 45 -1.90 3.20 2.21
CA TYR A 45 -3.03 4.10 2.06
C TYR A 45 -2.55 5.51 1.75
N THR A 46 -3.45 6.31 1.19
CA THR A 46 -3.21 7.73 0.94
C THR A 46 -4.33 8.56 1.55
N GLU A 47 -4.01 9.75 1.98
CA GLU A 47 -4.99 10.72 2.46
C GLU A 47 -5.52 11.59 1.33
N ASP A 48 -4.87 11.58 0.17
CA ASP A 48 -5.33 12.30 -1.02
C ASP A 48 -5.92 11.32 -2.03
N VAL A 49 -7.24 11.17 -1.97
CA VAL A 49 -7.98 10.25 -2.84
C VAL A 49 -8.34 10.86 -4.19
N SER A 50 -8.09 12.15 -4.39
CA SER A 50 -8.49 12.85 -5.63
C SER A 50 -7.78 12.32 -6.88
N ARG A 51 -6.65 11.67 -6.72
CA ARG A 51 -5.85 11.14 -7.82
C ARG A 51 -6.34 9.81 -8.38
N PHE A 52 -7.18 9.11 -7.63
CA PHE A 52 -7.63 7.78 -8.01
C PHE A 52 -9.11 7.76 -8.29
N ASN A 53 -9.50 6.97 -9.27
CA ASN A 53 -10.91 6.78 -9.56
C ASN A 53 -11.50 5.76 -8.58
N TYR A 54 -12.15 6.27 -7.55
CA TYR A 54 -12.87 5.46 -6.58
C TYR A 54 -14.37 5.33 -6.95
N GLY A 55 -14.69 5.37 -8.23
CA GLY A 55 -16.07 5.32 -8.73
C GLY A 55 -16.88 4.11 -8.23
N PHE A 56 -16.20 3.07 -7.77
CA PHE A 56 -16.85 1.90 -7.18
C PHE A 56 -17.18 2.10 -5.69
N VAL A 57 -16.74 3.19 -5.08
CA VAL A 57 -16.99 3.52 -3.67
C VAL A 57 -17.91 4.74 -3.62
N HIS A 58 -19.16 4.54 -4.03
CA HIS A 58 -20.15 5.62 -4.06
C HIS A 58 -20.59 6.03 -2.65
N GLY A 59 -20.63 7.31 -2.40
CA GLY A 59 -21.14 7.87 -1.15
C GLY A 59 -20.17 7.82 0.02
N SER A 60 -18.93 7.41 -0.19
CA SER A 60 -17.93 7.42 0.87
C SER A 60 -17.46 8.85 1.15
N LYS A 61 -17.61 9.27 2.40
CA LYS A 61 -17.04 10.53 2.89
C LYS A 61 -15.62 10.34 3.42
N THR A 62 -15.04 9.16 3.20
CA THR A 62 -13.72 8.82 3.70
C THR A 62 -12.65 9.56 2.93
N LYS A 63 -11.77 10.25 3.64
CA LYS A 63 -10.62 10.92 3.06
C LYS A 63 -9.42 9.98 2.88
N ILE A 64 -9.57 8.72 3.28
CA ILE A 64 -8.51 7.72 3.23
C ILE A 64 -8.77 6.78 2.06
N GLY A 65 -7.77 6.65 1.19
CA GLY A 65 -7.80 5.70 0.09
C GLY A 65 -6.89 4.53 0.37
N ASN A 66 -7.45 3.33 0.41
CA ASN A 66 -6.69 2.10 0.58
C ASN A 66 -6.05 1.70 -0.75
N LEU A 67 -4.83 1.21 -0.70
CA LEU A 67 -4.03 0.89 -1.88
C LEU A 67 -3.40 -0.49 -1.74
N ILE A 68 -3.45 -1.26 -2.82
CA ILE A 68 -2.57 -2.41 -2.99
C ILE A 68 -1.37 -1.89 -3.77
N VAL A 69 -0.18 -2.00 -3.18
CA VAL A 69 1.05 -1.47 -3.78
C VAL A 69 1.93 -2.65 -4.19
N GLY A 70 2.15 -2.79 -5.49
CA GLY A 70 3.03 -3.80 -6.03
C GLY A 70 4.35 -3.18 -6.50
N TRP A 71 5.45 -3.90 -6.32
CA TRP A 71 6.74 -3.44 -6.83
C TRP A 71 7.50 -4.56 -7.51
N ASN A 72 8.25 -4.19 -8.53
CA ASN A 72 9.11 -5.07 -9.29
C ASN A 72 10.52 -4.49 -9.28
N GLU A 73 11.45 -5.18 -8.60
CA GLU A 73 12.83 -4.71 -8.46
C GLU A 73 13.56 -4.66 -9.81
N THR A 74 13.35 -5.65 -10.64
CA THR A 74 14.03 -5.76 -11.95
C THR A 74 13.65 -4.61 -12.87
N GLY A 75 12.36 -4.25 -12.89
CA GLY A 75 11.86 -3.17 -13.75
C GLY A 75 11.84 -1.80 -13.09
N GLU A 76 12.25 -1.69 -11.83
CA GLU A 76 12.16 -0.45 -11.04
C GLU A 76 10.78 0.21 -11.19
N THR A 77 9.73 -0.61 -10.97
CA THR A 77 8.34 -0.23 -11.22
C THR A 77 7.51 -0.41 -9.96
N ILE A 78 6.63 0.55 -9.71
CA ILE A 78 5.60 0.46 -8.66
C ILE A 78 4.24 0.56 -9.35
N VAL A 79 3.33 -0.33 -8.98
CA VAL A 79 1.94 -0.31 -9.45
C VAL A 79 1.03 -0.14 -8.24
N VAL A 80 0.14 0.82 -8.30
CA VAL A 80 -0.78 1.15 -7.21
C VAL A 80 -2.20 0.87 -7.66
N VAL A 81 -2.93 0.04 -6.90
CA VAL A 81 -4.30 -0.35 -7.20
C VAL A 81 -5.20 0.11 -6.04
N PRO A 82 -6.14 1.03 -6.29
CA PRO A 82 -7.09 1.44 -5.24
C PRO A 82 -7.98 0.29 -4.82
N THR A 83 -8.26 0.20 -3.53
CA THR A 83 -9.16 -0.82 -3.00
C THR A 83 -9.96 -0.29 -1.82
N VAL A 84 -10.71 -1.16 -1.18
CA VAL A 84 -11.53 -0.86 0.02
C VAL A 84 -11.10 -1.76 1.17
N PRO A 85 -11.41 -1.39 2.44
CA PRO A 85 -10.90 -2.13 3.59
C PRO A 85 -11.28 -3.61 3.63
N ASP A 86 -12.45 -3.99 3.12
CA ASP A 86 -12.89 -5.39 3.09
C ASP A 86 -12.42 -6.17 1.86
N LEU A 87 -11.67 -5.51 0.96
CA LEU A 87 -11.14 -6.11 -0.27
C LEU A 87 -12.24 -6.70 -1.17
N SER A 88 -13.43 -6.09 -1.16
CA SER A 88 -14.54 -6.51 -2.00
C SER A 88 -14.39 -6.12 -3.47
N GLY A 89 -13.46 -5.21 -3.77
CA GLY A 89 -13.21 -4.78 -5.13
C GLY A 89 -11.99 -3.88 -5.21
N CYS A 90 -11.61 -3.53 -6.43
CA CYS A 90 -10.48 -2.63 -6.68
C CYS A 90 -10.74 -1.73 -7.88
N GLY A 91 -9.99 -0.64 -7.96
CA GLY A 91 -10.05 0.31 -9.05
C GLY A 91 -8.99 0.05 -10.12
N THR A 92 -8.78 1.06 -10.95
CA THR A 92 -7.83 1.00 -12.06
C THR A 92 -6.39 1.14 -11.56
N PRO A 93 -5.46 0.27 -11.98
CA PRO A 93 -4.07 0.37 -11.59
C PRO A 93 -3.39 1.60 -12.20
N THR A 94 -2.47 2.20 -11.44
CA THR A 94 -1.58 3.25 -11.92
C THR A 94 -0.15 2.74 -11.84
N VAL A 95 0.59 2.87 -12.94
CA VAL A 95 1.96 2.37 -13.06
C VAL A 95 2.94 3.52 -12.96
N TYR A 96 3.92 3.39 -12.06
CA TYR A 96 5.00 4.36 -11.90
C TYR A 96 6.33 3.67 -12.22
N ARG A 97 6.93 4.02 -13.35
CA ARG A 97 8.26 3.55 -13.72
C ARG A 97 9.28 4.63 -13.35
N ARG A 98 10.34 4.22 -12.68
CA ARG A 98 11.37 5.16 -12.23
C ARG A 98 11.90 6.03 -13.39
N SER A 99 12.06 5.46 -14.56
CA SER A 99 12.53 6.18 -15.76
C SER A 99 11.56 7.25 -16.25
N GLU A 100 10.28 7.14 -15.90
CA GLU A 100 9.21 8.01 -16.40
C GLU A 100 8.75 9.04 -15.38
N ILE A 101 9.00 8.83 -14.08
CA ILE A 101 8.57 9.76 -13.03
C ILE A 101 9.53 10.94 -12.92
N LEU A 102 9.03 12.03 -12.34
CA LEU A 102 9.84 13.24 -12.12
C LEU A 102 10.80 13.07 -10.96
N LYS A 103 10.28 12.62 -9.80
CA LYS A 103 11.09 12.33 -8.62
C LYS A 103 10.35 11.41 -7.65
N ALA A 104 11.10 10.81 -6.74
CA ALA A 104 10.55 9.99 -5.66
C ALA A 104 11.47 10.07 -4.45
N TYR A 105 10.87 10.20 -3.26
CA TYR A 105 11.65 10.26 -2.03
C TYR A 105 10.81 9.75 -0.86
N ARG A 106 11.50 9.37 0.21
CA ARG A 106 10.85 9.00 1.46
C ARG A 106 10.79 10.22 2.38
N ASN A 107 9.58 10.59 2.78
CA ASN A 107 9.36 11.66 3.74
C ASN A 107 9.22 11.03 5.13
N LYS A 108 10.15 11.29 6.02
CA LYS A 108 10.15 10.70 7.36
C LYS A 108 9.45 11.57 8.42
N TYR A 109 9.15 12.82 8.09
CA TYR A 109 8.56 13.75 9.05
C TYR A 109 7.62 14.73 8.33
N PRO A 110 6.46 15.09 8.88
CA PRO A 110 5.89 14.63 10.16
C PRO A 110 5.31 13.22 10.10
N THR A 111 5.06 12.68 8.92
CA THR A 111 4.57 11.31 8.72
C THR A 111 5.53 10.57 7.79
N ASP A 112 5.76 9.29 8.09
CA ASP A 112 6.60 8.45 7.26
C ASP A 112 5.82 8.02 6.02
N ALA A 113 6.18 8.59 4.88
CA ALA A 113 5.47 8.36 3.62
C ALA A 113 6.44 8.16 2.46
N PHE A 114 6.03 7.35 1.50
CA PHE A 114 6.72 7.16 0.23
C PHE A 114 6.08 8.08 -0.81
N VAL A 115 6.82 9.07 -1.30
CA VAL A 115 6.30 10.13 -2.15
C VAL A 115 6.80 9.95 -3.58
N ILE A 116 5.85 9.97 -4.52
CA ILE A 116 6.14 9.85 -5.96
C ILE A 116 5.53 11.04 -6.69
N TYR A 117 6.36 11.76 -7.45
CA TYR A 117 5.90 12.82 -8.36
C TYR A 117 5.95 12.27 -9.78
N PRO A 118 4.81 11.87 -10.35
CA PRO A 118 4.81 11.42 -11.75
C PRO A 118 5.08 12.57 -12.71
N ASP A 119 4.66 13.78 -12.35
CA ASP A 119 4.84 14.99 -13.15
C ASP A 119 4.85 16.21 -12.22
N ARG A 120 4.76 17.41 -12.80
CA ARG A 120 4.75 18.66 -12.04
C ARG A 120 3.38 19.02 -11.46
N LYS A 121 2.33 18.30 -11.82
CA LYS A 121 0.96 18.63 -11.43
C LYS A 121 0.57 18.14 -10.05
N GLY A 122 1.33 17.22 -9.49
CA GLY A 122 1.04 16.73 -8.16
C GLY A 122 1.81 15.46 -7.82
N TYR A 123 1.53 14.91 -6.65
CA TYR A 123 2.26 13.77 -6.12
C TYR A 123 1.31 12.77 -5.45
N LEU A 124 1.79 11.54 -5.31
CA LEU A 124 1.18 10.52 -4.48
C LEU A 124 2.05 10.30 -3.24
N ALA A 125 1.43 10.37 -2.07
CA ALA A 125 2.07 10.00 -0.81
C ALA A 125 1.45 8.69 -0.32
N ILE A 126 2.25 7.64 -0.25
CA ILE A 126 1.82 6.33 0.23
C ILE A 126 2.28 6.18 1.67
N ASN A 127 1.32 5.97 2.58
CA ASN A 127 1.60 5.63 3.97
C ASN A 127 1.48 4.11 4.11
N ALA A 128 2.42 3.48 4.79
CA ALA A 128 2.40 2.05 5.00
C ALA A 128 2.96 1.72 6.38
N TYR A 129 2.31 0.78 7.06
CA TYR A 129 2.67 0.32 8.40
C TYR A 129 2.66 -1.20 8.44
N ASP A 130 3.36 -1.75 9.42
CA ASP A 130 3.40 -3.20 9.63
C ASP A 130 1.99 -3.76 9.81
N TRP A 131 1.14 -3.05 10.54
CA TRP A 131 -0.19 -3.48 10.87
C TRP A 131 -1.02 -2.30 11.39
N LEU A 132 -2.30 -2.25 10.99
CA LEU A 132 -3.28 -1.27 11.44
C LEU A 132 -4.53 -2.00 11.92
N ASP A 133 -5.02 -1.63 13.09
CA ASP A 133 -6.12 -2.32 13.78
C ASP A 133 -7.51 -1.92 13.31
N ASP A 134 -7.68 -0.75 12.72
CA ASP A 134 -8.99 -0.24 12.35
C ASP A 134 -9.46 -0.81 11.00
N GLU A 135 -10.18 -1.93 11.04
CA GLU A 135 -10.70 -2.61 9.86
C GLU A 135 -11.78 -1.84 9.10
N LYS A 136 -12.32 -0.78 9.70
CA LYS A 136 -13.30 0.09 9.01
C LYS A 136 -12.61 1.06 8.07
N LEU A 137 -11.38 1.42 8.38
CA LEU A 137 -10.61 2.39 7.60
C LEU A 137 -9.50 1.75 6.76
N TYR A 138 -8.95 0.62 7.19
CA TYR A 138 -7.77 0.01 6.59
C TYR A 138 -7.95 -1.49 6.37
N VAL A 139 -7.21 -2.01 5.41
CA VAL A 139 -7.12 -3.46 5.22
C VAL A 139 -6.37 -4.08 6.39
N TYR A 140 -6.93 -5.14 6.98
CA TYR A 140 -6.30 -5.85 8.08
C TYR A 140 -5.25 -6.82 7.55
N VAL A 141 -3.99 -6.46 7.66
CA VAL A 141 -2.87 -7.30 7.22
C VAL A 141 -1.63 -6.98 8.04
N SER A 142 -0.90 -8.02 8.41
CA SER A 142 0.41 -7.89 9.05
C SER A 142 1.48 -8.14 8.00
N GLN A 143 2.40 -7.20 7.82
CA GLN A 143 3.29 -7.17 6.66
C GLN A 143 4.70 -6.67 6.99
N GLU A 144 5.21 -6.98 8.19
CA GLU A 144 6.51 -6.47 8.64
C GLU A 144 7.64 -6.75 7.64
N GLN A 145 7.74 -8.01 7.19
CA GLN A 145 8.80 -8.43 6.27
C GLN A 145 8.63 -7.80 4.89
N GLU A 146 7.42 -7.78 4.38
CA GLU A 146 7.14 -7.19 3.06
C GLU A 146 7.35 -5.68 3.07
N LEU A 147 6.96 -5.02 4.15
CA LEU A 147 7.17 -3.58 4.29
C LEU A 147 8.67 -3.25 4.37
N ALA A 148 9.45 -4.05 5.10
CA ALA A 148 10.90 -3.87 5.17
C ALA A 148 11.54 -4.03 3.79
N ALA A 149 11.11 -5.03 3.02
CA ALA A 149 11.59 -5.25 1.66
C ALA A 149 11.21 -4.12 0.72
N PHE A 150 9.98 -3.63 0.82
CA PHE A 150 9.53 -2.49 0.01
C PHE A 150 10.31 -1.22 0.36
N THR A 151 10.52 -0.97 1.64
CA THR A 151 11.29 0.19 2.11
C THR A 151 12.71 0.17 1.56
N ASP A 152 13.35 -0.99 1.60
CA ASP A 152 14.70 -1.16 1.05
C ASP A 152 14.73 -0.91 -0.45
N PHE A 153 13.80 -1.51 -1.18
CA PHE A 153 13.66 -1.29 -2.63
C PHE A 153 13.44 0.18 -2.95
N PHE A 154 12.48 0.82 -2.27
CA PHE A 154 12.14 2.21 -2.53
C PHE A 154 13.32 3.15 -2.26
N THR A 155 13.96 2.98 -1.10
CA THR A 155 15.05 3.85 -0.66
C THR A 155 16.30 3.71 -1.54
N ASN A 156 16.66 2.49 -1.89
CA ASN A 156 17.93 2.21 -2.56
C ASN A 156 17.83 2.12 -4.08
N ARG A 157 16.64 1.86 -4.63
CA ARG A 157 16.48 1.59 -6.06
C ARG A 157 15.46 2.46 -6.77
N PHE A 158 14.50 3.03 -6.05
CA PHE A 158 13.40 3.77 -6.68
C PHE A 158 13.50 5.29 -6.49
N THR A 159 14.16 5.76 -5.44
CA THR A 159 14.30 7.20 -5.21
C THR A 159 14.97 7.89 -6.39
N LYS A 160 14.53 9.13 -6.64
CA LYS A 160 14.98 9.92 -7.77
C LYS A 160 14.88 11.40 -7.40
N LYS A 161 15.94 12.14 -7.63
CA LYS A 161 15.98 13.58 -7.36
C LYS A 161 15.32 14.41 -8.45
#